data_1dbed6ff10776a0ee29bebbf21859730
#
_entry.id   1dbed6ff10776a0ee29bebbf21859730
#
_cell.length_a   1.000
_cell.length_b   1.000
_cell.length_c   1.000
_cell.angle_alpha   90.00
_cell.angle_beta   90.00
_cell.angle_gamma   90.00
#
_symmetry.space_group_name_H-M   'P 1'
#
loop_
_entity.id
_entity.type
_entity.pdbx_description
1 polymer ?
#
loop_
_entity_poly.entity_id
_entity_poly.type
_entity_poly.pdbx_seq_one_letter_code
_entity_poly.pdbx_strand_id
1 'polypeptide(L)'
;VIHAAIDFVAARELDVPVLGCHLHFLRDIGCDLMRDTHDQLERCLRNGHVRPKLRALARDLGRQLGTRLPRASEEFLDWQKHVQPSNHSLPEGDVGLVAVRAQAQHVLDYVSDGFNVGFPFDVPMLDLFDRARVASRAVDAHLRTPPADATVRRALQRLRNVLRPVDVQVPVEQIARRLRMRRDLFQQLRQALRLDDIKAYGSSRSTPRGPPRLATVAELDAVRVALNKLRSLLRRRRPERGPAIDERDAIDVVLTHLEKHGPSLSGHAIRVSARRVRMVDRTNNALEGRFHALKHVERRRSGRKILTQDIEHLHPGAMLATNLNDPAYVAILCGSLARLPVAFAELDARGLGPAHYPAEPNPIATASLPAADKKIVRDEALRLRVNAAARSRAPRMTA
;
A
#
# COMPACT_ATOMS: atom_id res chain seq x y z
N VAL A 1 13.38 -13.00 6.75
CA VAL A 1 13.64 -14.25 7.50
C VAL A 1 12.44 -15.19 7.40
N ILE A 2 11.23 -14.78 7.81
CA ILE A 2 10.02 -15.62 7.78
C ILE A 2 9.70 -16.10 6.35
N HIS A 3 9.79 -15.24 5.34
CA HIS A 3 9.55 -15.62 3.94
C HIS A 3 10.54 -16.68 3.45
N ALA A 4 11.83 -16.52 3.72
CA ALA A 4 12.83 -17.51 3.32
C ALA A 4 12.61 -18.89 4.00
N ALA A 5 12.14 -18.90 5.25
CA ALA A 5 11.80 -20.13 5.96
C ALA A 5 10.54 -20.79 5.37
N ILE A 6 9.51 -20.01 5.04
CA ILE A 6 8.29 -20.51 4.38
C ILE A 6 8.62 -21.03 2.99
N ASP A 7 9.41 -20.30 2.20
CA ASP A 7 9.84 -20.73 0.86
C ASP A 7 10.61 -22.04 0.92
N PHE A 8 11.50 -22.21 1.90
CA PHE A 8 12.28 -23.41 2.10
C PHE A 8 11.41 -24.61 2.46
N VAL A 9 10.53 -24.47 3.46
CA VAL A 9 9.64 -25.55 3.93
C VAL A 9 8.64 -25.91 2.83
N ALA A 10 8.02 -24.95 2.19
CA ALA A 10 7.04 -25.19 1.13
C ALA A 10 7.67 -25.91 -0.08
N ALA A 11 8.84 -25.45 -0.53
CA ALA A 11 9.48 -26.02 -1.72
C ALA A 11 10.14 -27.38 -1.50
N ARG A 12 10.71 -27.62 -0.31
CA ARG A 12 11.48 -28.85 -0.04
C ARG A 12 10.74 -29.92 0.74
N GLU A 13 9.90 -29.49 1.69
CA GLU A 13 9.22 -30.44 2.59
C GLU A 13 7.81 -30.78 2.09
N LEU A 14 7.13 -29.82 1.47
CA LEU A 14 5.73 -29.99 1.07
C LEU A 14 5.52 -30.10 -0.44
N ASP A 15 6.54 -29.86 -1.26
CA ASP A 15 6.47 -29.80 -2.73
C ASP A 15 5.29 -28.94 -3.23
N VAL A 16 5.04 -27.82 -2.55
CA VAL A 16 3.99 -26.88 -2.91
C VAL A 16 4.61 -25.58 -3.44
N PRO A 17 4.02 -24.99 -4.50
CA PRO A 17 4.53 -23.75 -5.04
C PRO A 17 4.29 -22.58 -4.07
N VAL A 18 5.31 -21.77 -3.86
CA VAL A 18 5.20 -20.52 -3.13
C VAL A 18 4.72 -19.44 -4.07
N LEU A 19 3.57 -18.85 -3.76
CA LEU A 19 2.93 -17.83 -4.58
C LEU A 19 3.11 -16.46 -3.97
N GLY A 20 3.52 -15.49 -4.79
CA GLY A 20 3.68 -14.10 -4.40
C GLY A 20 2.36 -13.33 -4.49
N CYS A 21 1.92 -12.73 -3.38
CA CYS A 21 0.81 -11.79 -3.41
C CYS A 21 1.18 -10.56 -4.24
N HIS A 22 0.48 -10.31 -5.35
CA HIS A 22 0.75 -9.20 -6.24
C HIS A 22 0.61 -7.83 -5.55
N LEU A 23 -0.31 -7.72 -4.60
CA LEU A 23 -0.51 -6.46 -3.87
C LEU A 23 0.65 -6.17 -2.90
N HIS A 24 1.14 -7.20 -2.17
CA HIS A 24 2.31 -7.05 -1.31
C HIS A 24 3.56 -6.76 -2.13
N PHE A 25 3.76 -7.47 -3.23
CA PHE A 25 4.85 -7.18 -4.16
C PHE A 25 4.83 -5.72 -4.64
N LEU A 26 3.65 -5.20 -5.03
CA LEU A 26 3.53 -3.79 -5.42
C LEU A 26 3.81 -2.85 -4.24
N ARG A 27 3.37 -3.18 -3.03
CA ARG A 27 3.65 -2.36 -1.85
C ARG A 27 5.14 -2.29 -1.56
N ASP A 28 5.82 -3.41 -1.59
CA ASP A 28 7.25 -3.49 -1.27
C ASP A 28 8.08 -2.72 -2.31
N ILE A 29 7.91 -3.04 -3.59
CA ILE A 29 8.63 -2.33 -4.66
C ILE A 29 8.29 -0.84 -4.71
N GLY A 30 7.04 -0.46 -4.48
CA GLY A 30 6.63 0.94 -4.45
C GLY A 30 7.27 1.71 -3.29
N CYS A 31 7.44 1.07 -2.13
CA CYS A 31 8.17 1.63 -1.00
C CYS A 31 9.64 1.83 -1.35
N ASP A 32 10.31 0.80 -1.87
CA ASP A 32 11.74 0.87 -2.22
C ASP A 32 12.00 1.90 -3.34
N LEU A 33 11.07 2.01 -4.27
CA LEU A 33 11.19 2.92 -5.40
C LEU A 33 10.98 4.39 -5.03
N MET A 34 10.03 4.71 -4.13
CA MET A 34 9.52 6.07 -3.97
C MET A 34 9.71 6.68 -2.57
N ARG A 35 9.89 5.88 -1.52
CA ARG A 35 9.85 6.35 -0.12
C ARG A 35 10.81 7.50 0.14
N ASP A 36 12.09 7.33 -0.17
CA ASP A 36 13.10 8.35 0.14
C ASP A 36 12.80 9.69 -0.55
N THR A 37 12.38 9.63 -1.81
CA THR A 37 12.06 10.84 -2.59
C THR A 37 10.75 11.48 -2.11
N HIS A 38 9.76 10.67 -1.71
CA HIS A 38 8.51 11.13 -1.11
C HIS A 38 8.77 11.84 0.22
N ASP A 39 9.59 11.25 1.10
CA ASP A 39 9.93 11.81 2.40
C ASP A 39 10.77 13.10 2.27
N GLN A 40 11.62 13.19 1.22
CA GLN A 40 12.35 14.41 0.90
C GLN A 40 11.37 15.52 0.50
N LEU A 41 10.41 15.24 -0.39
CA LEU A 41 9.38 16.21 -0.79
C LEU A 41 8.53 16.65 0.41
N GLU A 42 8.11 15.69 1.26
CA GLU A 42 7.36 16.00 2.47
C GLU A 42 8.13 16.94 3.40
N ARG A 43 9.42 16.70 3.64
CA ARG A 43 10.26 17.58 4.47
C ARG A 43 10.34 18.99 3.90
N CYS A 44 10.53 19.13 2.59
CA CYS A 44 10.56 20.44 1.94
C CYS A 44 9.23 21.21 2.12
N LEU A 45 8.10 20.55 1.85
CA LEU A 45 6.78 21.18 1.99
C LEU A 45 6.44 21.50 3.47
N ARG A 46 6.89 20.68 4.40
CA ARG A 46 6.75 20.90 5.84
C ARG A 46 7.59 22.10 6.31
N ASN A 47 8.83 22.22 5.88
CA ASN A 47 9.71 23.35 6.20
C ASN A 47 9.18 24.67 5.61
N GLY A 48 8.53 24.62 4.45
CA GLY A 48 7.81 25.77 3.87
C GLY A 48 6.53 26.15 4.63
N HIS A 49 6.07 25.31 5.56
CA HIS A 49 4.82 25.47 6.28
C HIS A 49 3.59 25.64 5.37
N VAL A 50 3.61 25.05 4.18
CA VAL A 50 2.57 25.26 3.14
C VAL A 50 1.18 24.86 3.66
N ARG A 51 1.01 23.63 4.16
CA ARG A 51 -0.29 23.12 4.66
C ARG A 51 -0.86 23.94 5.82
N PRO A 52 -0.14 24.20 6.92
CA PRO A 52 -0.67 24.97 8.03
C PRO A 52 -1.02 26.39 7.65
N LYS A 53 -0.22 27.05 6.79
CA LYS A 53 -0.51 28.40 6.30
C LYS A 53 -1.75 28.45 5.40
N LEU A 54 -1.93 27.48 4.49
CA LEU A 54 -3.16 27.36 3.68
C LEU A 54 -4.40 27.15 4.55
N ARG A 55 -4.31 26.26 5.56
CA ARG A 55 -5.42 26.05 6.51
C ARG A 55 -5.75 27.31 7.31
N ALA A 56 -4.73 28.04 7.73
CA ALA A 56 -4.94 29.31 8.43
C ALA A 56 -5.63 30.33 7.51
N LEU A 57 -5.14 30.49 6.28
CA LEU A 57 -5.74 31.40 5.30
C LEU A 57 -7.21 31.04 5.01
N ALA A 58 -7.51 29.77 4.73
CA ALA A 58 -8.88 29.34 4.46
C ALA A 58 -9.83 29.57 5.65
N ARG A 59 -9.35 29.37 6.89
CA ARG A 59 -10.11 29.67 8.12
C ARG A 59 -10.31 31.17 8.32
N ASP A 60 -9.27 31.97 8.07
CA ASP A 60 -9.34 33.44 8.23
C ASP A 60 -10.36 34.05 7.25
N LEU A 61 -10.30 33.64 5.97
CA LEU A 61 -11.28 34.07 4.98
C LEU A 61 -12.69 33.58 5.33
N GLY A 62 -12.85 32.36 5.84
CA GLY A 62 -14.15 31.86 6.34
C GLY A 62 -14.68 32.69 7.50
N ARG A 63 -13.85 33.10 8.46
CA ARG A 63 -14.23 33.97 9.58
C ARG A 63 -14.58 35.41 9.11
N GLN A 64 -13.83 35.95 8.15
CA GLN A 64 -14.11 37.25 7.57
C GLN A 64 -15.48 37.30 6.85
N LEU A 65 -15.84 36.23 6.16
CA LEU A 65 -17.14 36.08 5.52
C LEU A 65 -18.27 35.86 6.53
N GLY A 66 -18.01 35.11 7.62
CA GLY A 66 -18.97 34.82 8.69
C GLY A 66 -20.30 34.24 8.15
N THR A 67 -21.40 34.88 8.54
CA THR A 67 -22.76 34.49 8.11
C THR A 67 -23.04 34.67 6.62
N ARG A 68 -22.21 35.43 5.91
CA ARG A 68 -22.35 35.71 4.46
C ARG A 68 -21.75 34.57 3.61
N LEU A 69 -20.95 33.67 4.21
CA LEU A 69 -20.24 32.58 3.51
C LEU A 69 -21.18 31.68 2.69
N PRO A 70 -22.31 31.20 3.17
CA PRO A 70 -23.20 30.33 2.39
C PRO A 70 -23.67 31.00 1.11
N ARG A 71 -24.22 32.21 1.23
CA ARG A 71 -24.72 32.99 0.09
C ARG A 71 -23.61 33.29 -0.92
N ALA A 72 -22.47 33.80 -0.46
CA ALA A 72 -21.32 34.10 -1.34
C ALA A 72 -20.78 32.82 -2.02
N SER A 73 -20.91 31.64 -1.39
CA SER A 73 -20.53 30.37 -1.99
C SER A 73 -21.46 29.93 -3.11
N GLU A 74 -22.77 30.14 -2.96
CA GLU A 74 -23.77 29.89 -4.01
C GLU A 74 -23.54 30.83 -5.20
N GLU A 75 -23.34 32.11 -4.94
CA GLU A 75 -23.03 33.13 -5.97
C GLU A 75 -21.71 32.78 -6.70
N PHE A 76 -20.70 32.25 -5.98
CA PHE A 76 -19.46 31.79 -6.59
C PHE A 76 -19.64 30.56 -7.51
N LEU A 77 -20.44 29.58 -7.09
CA LEU A 77 -20.75 28.41 -7.92
C LEU A 77 -21.52 28.81 -9.18
N ASP A 78 -22.39 29.80 -9.08
CA ASP A 78 -23.11 30.32 -10.23
C ASP A 78 -22.19 31.09 -11.17
N TRP A 79 -21.33 31.95 -10.63
CA TRP A 79 -20.28 32.63 -11.40
C TRP A 79 -19.40 31.62 -12.17
N GLN A 80 -18.98 30.51 -11.53
CA GLN A 80 -18.17 29.49 -12.18
C GLN A 80 -18.83 28.85 -13.41
N LYS A 81 -20.16 28.74 -13.44
CA LYS A 81 -20.89 28.18 -14.60
C LYS A 81 -20.85 29.12 -15.81
N HIS A 82 -20.73 30.42 -15.59
CA HIS A 82 -20.83 31.43 -16.64
C HIS A 82 -19.48 32.01 -17.05
N VAL A 83 -18.42 31.79 -16.25
CA VAL A 83 -17.08 32.29 -16.57
C VAL A 83 -16.44 31.49 -17.70
N GLN A 84 -15.90 32.18 -18.70
CA GLN A 84 -15.11 31.52 -19.74
C GLN A 84 -13.73 31.15 -19.20
N PRO A 85 -13.15 30.00 -19.62
CA PRO A 85 -11.84 29.54 -19.20
C PRO A 85 -10.69 30.53 -19.49
N SER A 86 -10.86 31.38 -20.49
CA SER A 86 -9.91 32.44 -20.88
C SER A 86 -10.00 33.72 -20.00
N ASN A 87 -11.05 33.83 -19.19
CA ASN A 87 -11.22 34.99 -18.33
C ASN A 87 -10.48 34.78 -17.01
N HIS A 88 -9.39 35.51 -16.81
CA HIS A 88 -8.58 35.49 -15.59
C HIS A 88 -9.01 36.52 -14.54
N SER A 89 -10.12 37.23 -14.74
CA SER A 89 -10.65 38.12 -13.73
C SER A 89 -11.36 37.36 -12.62
N LEU A 90 -11.09 37.72 -11.38
CA LEU A 90 -11.84 37.24 -10.23
C LEU A 90 -13.05 38.12 -9.99
N PRO A 91 -14.15 37.58 -9.43
CA PRO A 91 -15.26 38.39 -8.97
C PRO A 91 -14.81 39.29 -7.82
N GLU A 92 -15.55 40.35 -7.57
CA GLU A 92 -15.29 41.29 -6.48
C GLU A 92 -16.01 40.94 -5.19
N GLY A 93 -15.68 41.60 -4.12
CA GLY A 93 -16.35 41.47 -2.82
C GLY A 93 -16.27 40.09 -2.20
N ASP A 94 -17.35 39.68 -1.58
CA ASP A 94 -17.41 38.40 -0.85
C ASP A 94 -17.24 37.18 -1.78
N VAL A 95 -17.73 37.26 -3.01
CA VAL A 95 -17.57 36.20 -4.02
C VAL A 95 -16.09 36.03 -4.40
N GLY A 96 -15.37 37.14 -4.52
CA GLY A 96 -13.92 37.09 -4.74
C GLY A 96 -13.14 36.51 -3.58
N LEU A 97 -13.54 36.78 -2.34
CA LEU A 97 -12.93 36.13 -1.16
C LEU A 97 -13.22 34.63 -1.11
N VAL A 98 -14.43 34.21 -1.51
CA VAL A 98 -14.78 32.80 -1.64
C VAL A 98 -13.91 32.14 -2.73
N ALA A 99 -13.67 32.78 -3.87
CA ALA A 99 -12.81 32.28 -4.93
C ALA A 99 -11.37 32.01 -4.42
N VAL A 100 -10.77 32.98 -3.68
CA VAL A 100 -9.44 32.77 -3.09
C VAL A 100 -9.44 31.66 -2.04
N ARG A 101 -10.48 31.59 -1.21
CA ARG A 101 -10.65 30.51 -0.23
C ARG A 101 -10.78 29.15 -0.92
N ALA A 102 -11.56 29.05 -2.00
CA ALA A 102 -11.73 27.83 -2.78
C ALA A 102 -10.42 27.35 -3.41
N GLN A 103 -9.57 28.25 -3.91
CA GLN A 103 -8.23 27.90 -4.40
C GLN A 103 -7.35 27.33 -3.28
N ALA A 104 -7.35 27.94 -2.09
CA ALA A 104 -6.62 27.39 -0.95
C ALA A 104 -7.16 26.00 -0.53
N GLN A 105 -8.48 25.85 -0.53
CA GLN A 105 -9.16 24.59 -0.20
C GLN A 105 -8.84 23.50 -1.23
N HIS A 106 -8.89 23.81 -2.54
CA HIS A 106 -8.52 22.87 -3.61
C HIS A 106 -7.13 22.28 -3.41
N VAL A 107 -6.16 23.09 -2.97
CA VAL A 107 -4.82 22.58 -2.66
C VAL A 107 -4.85 21.66 -1.46
N LEU A 108 -5.70 21.90 -0.46
CA LEU A 108 -5.80 21.08 0.75
C LEU A 108 -6.57 19.78 0.54
N ASP A 109 -7.41 19.69 -0.48
CA ASP A 109 -8.26 18.52 -0.78
C ASP A 109 -7.50 17.39 -1.51
N TYR A 110 -6.18 17.50 -1.62
CA TYR A 110 -5.32 16.50 -2.28
C TYR A 110 -5.49 15.07 -1.77
N VAL A 111 -5.95 14.90 -0.52
CA VAL A 111 -6.19 13.57 0.07
C VAL A 111 -7.48 12.94 -0.43
N SER A 112 -8.47 13.77 -0.82
CA SER A 112 -9.82 13.28 -1.17
C SER A 112 -9.88 12.58 -2.53
N ASP A 113 -8.94 12.87 -3.42
CA ASP A 113 -8.92 12.33 -4.79
C ASP A 113 -8.03 11.09 -4.95
N GLY A 114 -7.36 10.67 -3.88
CA GLY A 114 -6.55 9.46 -3.84
C GLY A 114 -7.38 8.17 -3.87
N PHE A 115 -6.69 7.05 -4.01
CA PHE A 115 -7.30 5.72 -3.91
C PHE A 115 -7.72 5.36 -2.48
N ASN A 116 -7.30 6.14 -1.48
CA ASN A 116 -7.46 5.87 -0.04
C ASN A 116 -6.83 4.53 0.40
N VAL A 117 -5.82 4.07 -0.32
CA VAL A 117 -5.05 2.86 -0.01
C VAL A 117 -3.80 3.21 0.77
N GLY A 118 -3.36 4.46 0.64
CA GLY A 118 -2.14 4.97 1.25
C GLY A 118 -0.89 4.73 0.40
N PHE A 119 0.23 5.25 0.89
CA PHE A 119 1.52 5.08 0.23
C PHE A 119 1.91 3.59 0.14
N PRO A 120 2.46 3.11 -0.97
CA PRO A 120 2.93 3.82 -2.17
C PRO A 120 1.88 3.98 -3.29
N PHE A 121 0.65 3.54 -3.09
CA PHE A 121 -0.41 3.62 -4.11
C PHE A 121 -0.91 5.05 -4.29
N ASP A 122 -1.01 5.78 -3.20
CA ASP A 122 -1.26 7.21 -3.15
C ASP A 122 0.04 7.94 -2.82
N VAL A 123 0.32 9.02 -3.54
CA VAL A 123 1.53 9.83 -3.37
C VAL A 123 1.13 11.25 -2.95
N PRO A 124 0.58 11.42 -1.72
CA PRO A 124 -0.13 12.62 -1.32
C PRO A 124 0.73 13.89 -1.33
N MET A 125 2.04 13.77 -1.10
CA MET A 125 2.91 14.96 -1.12
C MET A 125 3.17 15.46 -2.53
N LEU A 126 3.18 14.57 -3.52
CA LEU A 126 3.27 14.96 -4.93
C LEU A 126 1.97 15.63 -5.38
N ASP A 127 0.83 15.09 -4.99
CA ASP A 127 -0.48 15.66 -5.33
C ASP A 127 -0.66 17.05 -4.70
N LEU A 128 -0.24 17.22 -3.44
CA LEU A 128 -0.19 18.53 -2.77
C LEU A 128 0.71 19.51 -3.53
N PHE A 129 1.90 19.08 -3.92
CA PHE A 129 2.85 19.89 -4.67
C PHE A 129 2.28 20.31 -6.03
N ASP A 130 1.71 19.38 -6.79
CA ASP A 130 1.16 19.63 -8.12
C ASP A 130 -0.01 20.62 -8.05
N ARG A 131 -0.94 20.43 -7.10
CA ARG A 131 -2.04 21.37 -6.87
C ARG A 131 -1.55 22.76 -6.43
N ALA A 132 -0.56 22.82 -5.55
CA ALA A 132 0.03 24.08 -5.13
C ALA A 132 0.67 24.84 -6.30
N ARG A 133 1.34 24.12 -7.22
CA ARG A 133 1.92 24.71 -8.46
C ARG A 133 0.83 25.23 -9.40
N VAL A 134 -0.25 24.49 -9.59
CA VAL A 134 -1.38 24.96 -10.40
C VAL A 134 -2.02 26.20 -9.77
N ALA A 135 -2.28 26.17 -8.47
CA ALA A 135 -2.84 27.32 -7.75
C ALA A 135 -1.92 28.53 -7.79
N SER A 136 -0.60 28.36 -7.65
CA SER A 136 0.36 29.45 -7.74
C SER A 136 0.32 30.14 -9.10
N ARG A 137 0.32 29.37 -10.19
CA ARG A 137 0.19 29.94 -11.56
C ARG A 137 -1.12 30.70 -11.76
N ALA A 138 -2.23 30.17 -11.23
CA ALA A 138 -3.53 30.84 -11.29
C ALA A 138 -3.51 32.15 -10.51
N VAL A 139 -2.95 32.16 -9.30
CA VAL A 139 -2.79 33.38 -8.49
C VAL A 139 -1.92 34.42 -9.18
N ASP A 140 -0.80 34.00 -9.79
CA ASP A 140 0.06 34.92 -10.55
C ASP A 140 -0.66 35.50 -11.80
N ALA A 141 -1.52 34.70 -12.46
CA ALA A 141 -2.35 35.19 -13.56
C ALA A 141 -3.35 36.24 -13.08
N HIS A 142 -4.05 36.02 -11.96
CA HIS A 142 -4.97 36.98 -11.37
C HIS A 142 -4.27 38.27 -10.85
N LEU A 143 -3.02 38.16 -10.41
CA LEU A 143 -2.27 39.33 -9.94
C LEU A 143 -1.67 40.17 -11.08
N ARG A 144 -1.60 39.64 -12.31
CA ARG A 144 -1.24 40.46 -13.50
C ARG A 144 -2.37 41.44 -13.89
N THR A 145 -3.61 41.03 -13.69
CA THR A 145 -4.81 41.88 -13.82
C THR A 145 -5.51 41.91 -12.47
N PRO A 146 -4.99 42.69 -11.51
CA PRO A 146 -5.41 42.63 -10.13
C PRO A 146 -6.88 43.08 -9.98
N PRO A 147 -7.65 42.38 -9.11
CA PRO A 147 -9.01 42.81 -8.77
C PRO A 147 -9.04 44.28 -8.29
N ALA A 148 -10.09 45.01 -8.63
CA ALA A 148 -10.29 46.38 -8.15
C ALA A 148 -10.47 46.38 -6.62
N ASP A 149 -11.17 45.37 -6.07
CA ASP A 149 -11.35 45.22 -4.62
C ASP A 149 -10.01 44.99 -3.91
N ALA A 150 -9.63 45.93 -3.07
CA ALA A 150 -8.41 45.88 -2.29
C ALA A 150 -8.37 44.73 -1.30
N THR A 151 -9.52 44.21 -0.85
CA THR A 151 -9.63 43.11 0.11
C THR A 151 -9.36 41.78 -0.58
N VAL A 152 -9.93 41.58 -1.76
CA VAL A 152 -9.68 40.36 -2.60
C VAL A 152 -8.23 40.38 -3.05
N ARG A 153 -7.71 41.51 -3.48
CA ARG A 153 -6.28 41.65 -3.87
C ARG A 153 -5.34 41.29 -2.74
N ARG A 154 -5.59 41.76 -1.51
CA ARG A 154 -4.80 41.36 -0.32
C ARG A 154 -4.90 39.89 -0.01
N ALA A 155 -6.07 39.29 -0.15
CA ALA A 155 -6.25 37.85 0.03
C ALA A 155 -5.44 37.04 -0.99
N LEU A 156 -5.44 37.44 -2.27
CA LEU A 156 -4.60 36.83 -3.32
C LEU A 156 -3.10 36.94 -3.02
N GLN A 157 -2.64 38.11 -2.57
CA GLN A 157 -1.24 38.32 -2.19
C GLN A 157 -0.84 37.41 -1.02
N ARG A 158 -1.73 37.27 -0.03
CA ARG A 158 -1.51 36.31 1.07
C ARG A 158 -1.40 34.88 0.55
N LEU A 159 -2.28 34.45 -0.34
CA LEU A 159 -2.23 33.11 -0.96
C LEU A 159 -0.93 32.91 -1.75
N ARG A 160 -0.53 33.91 -2.56
CA ARG A 160 0.74 33.90 -3.28
C ARG A 160 1.93 33.69 -2.34
N ASN A 161 1.99 34.45 -1.24
CA ASN A 161 3.07 34.33 -0.25
C ASN A 161 3.13 32.96 0.41
N VAL A 162 1.97 32.32 0.63
CA VAL A 162 1.89 30.95 1.16
C VAL A 162 2.41 29.92 0.16
N LEU A 163 2.13 30.12 -1.14
CA LEU A 163 2.53 29.20 -2.21
C LEU A 163 3.97 29.42 -2.71
N ARG A 164 4.56 30.61 -2.42
CA ARG A 164 5.92 30.96 -2.86
C ARG A 164 6.99 29.88 -2.63
N PRO A 165 7.03 29.17 -1.48
CA PRO A 165 8.03 28.13 -1.26
C PRO A 165 8.00 26.99 -2.29
N VAL A 166 6.84 26.77 -2.94
CA VAL A 166 6.67 25.72 -3.95
C VAL A 166 7.28 26.15 -5.30
N ASP A 167 7.32 27.45 -5.60
CA ASP A 167 7.79 27.98 -6.88
C ASP A 167 9.27 28.34 -6.89
N VAL A 168 9.79 28.87 -5.79
CA VAL A 168 11.13 29.50 -5.76
C VAL A 168 12.23 28.46 -5.46
N GLN A 169 11.88 27.31 -4.89
CA GLN A 169 12.89 26.33 -4.48
C GLN A 169 13.17 25.33 -5.61
N VAL A 170 14.19 25.59 -6.41
CA VAL A 170 14.69 24.68 -7.47
C VAL A 170 14.87 23.23 -6.97
N PRO A 171 15.40 22.97 -5.75
CA PRO A 171 15.51 21.61 -5.25
C PRO A 171 14.17 20.87 -5.12
N VAL A 172 13.08 21.58 -4.77
CA VAL A 172 11.75 20.97 -4.61
C VAL A 172 11.19 20.48 -5.93
N GLU A 173 11.34 21.28 -6.99
CA GLU A 173 10.96 20.86 -8.36
C GLU A 173 11.76 19.64 -8.83
N GLN A 174 13.04 19.60 -8.55
CA GLN A 174 13.88 18.43 -8.92
C GLN A 174 13.44 17.16 -8.19
N ILE A 175 13.14 17.27 -6.88
CA ILE A 175 12.62 16.13 -6.08
C ILE A 175 11.26 15.69 -6.63
N ALA A 176 10.35 16.63 -6.92
CA ALA A 176 9.04 16.31 -7.47
C ALA A 176 9.15 15.65 -8.85
N ARG A 177 10.08 16.09 -9.72
CA ARG A 177 10.34 15.46 -11.02
C ARG A 177 10.83 14.03 -10.87
N ARG A 178 11.77 13.78 -9.95
CA ARG A 178 12.25 12.42 -9.65
C ARG A 178 11.12 11.54 -9.14
N LEU A 179 10.29 12.06 -8.23
CA LEU A 179 9.16 11.30 -7.69
C LEU A 179 8.11 10.98 -8.76
N ARG A 180 7.83 11.90 -9.69
CA ARG A 180 6.93 11.64 -10.84
C ARG A 180 7.49 10.51 -11.72
N MET A 181 8.74 10.57 -12.10
CA MET A 181 9.38 9.51 -12.90
C MET A 181 9.28 8.14 -12.21
N ARG A 182 9.52 8.07 -10.92
CA ARG A 182 9.41 6.83 -10.12
C ARG A 182 7.95 6.36 -10.01
N ARG A 183 7.00 7.28 -9.79
CA ARG A 183 5.57 6.98 -9.82
C ARG A 183 5.12 6.43 -11.18
N ASP A 184 5.63 6.98 -12.27
CA ASP A 184 5.29 6.53 -13.62
C ASP A 184 5.82 5.11 -13.89
N LEU A 185 7.02 4.76 -13.41
CA LEU A 185 7.53 3.38 -13.44
C LEU A 185 6.66 2.43 -12.60
N PHE A 186 6.26 2.86 -11.41
CA PHE A 186 5.35 2.11 -10.55
C PHE A 186 3.99 1.89 -11.21
N GLN A 187 3.45 2.90 -11.88
CA GLN A 187 2.20 2.79 -12.62
C GLN A 187 2.30 1.81 -13.80
N GLN A 188 3.41 1.82 -14.56
CA GLN A 188 3.65 0.83 -15.61
C GLN A 188 3.67 -0.60 -15.07
N LEU A 189 4.26 -0.81 -13.89
CA LEU A 189 4.27 -2.11 -13.23
C LEU A 189 2.85 -2.52 -12.79
N ARG A 190 2.07 -1.60 -12.23
CA ARG A 190 0.66 -1.85 -11.86
C ARG A 190 -0.17 -2.25 -13.08
N GLN A 191 0.00 -1.56 -14.20
CA GLN A 191 -0.65 -1.89 -15.47
C GLN A 191 -0.24 -3.27 -15.99
N ALA A 192 1.05 -3.60 -15.95
CA ALA A 192 1.53 -4.92 -16.34
C ALA A 192 0.93 -6.05 -15.48
N LEU A 193 0.74 -5.79 -14.18
CA LEU A 193 0.05 -6.70 -13.25
C LEU A 193 -1.47 -6.66 -13.36
N ARG A 194 -2.05 -5.75 -14.16
CA ARG A 194 -3.50 -5.49 -14.22
C ARG A 194 -4.11 -5.20 -12.84
N LEU A 195 -3.45 -4.32 -12.08
CA LEU A 195 -3.84 -3.84 -10.76
C LEU A 195 -3.87 -2.31 -10.70
N ASP A 196 -4.16 -1.67 -11.82
CA ASP A 196 -4.31 -0.21 -11.95
C ASP A 196 -5.58 0.30 -11.26
N ASP A 197 -6.66 -0.47 -11.23
CA ASP A 197 -7.88 -0.13 -10.50
C ASP A 197 -7.93 -0.77 -9.10
N ILE A 198 -7.07 -0.27 -8.20
CA ILE A 198 -7.03 -0.74 -6.80
C ILE A 198 -8.30 -0.37 -6.02
N LYS A 199 -9.06 0.64 -6.44
CA LYS A 199 -10.35 0.99 -5.80
C LYS A 199 -11.30 -0.20 -5.76
N ALA A 200 -11.24 -1.08 -6.77
CA ALA A 200 -11.99 -2.32 -6.79
C ALA A 200 -11.57 -3.34 -5.71
N TYR A 201 -10.37 -3.18 -5.12
CA TYR A 201 -9.76 -4.17 -4.22
C TYR A 201 -9.86 -3.85 -2.73
N GLY A 202 -10.44 -2.73 -2.30
CA GLY A 202 -10.47 -2.67 -0.88
C GLY A 202 -10.80 -1.44 -0.08
N SER A 203 -11.25 -0.35 -0.61
CA SER A 203 -11.36 0.88 0.19
C SER A 203 -12.74 1.25 0.69
N SER A 204 -13.79 0.49 0.41
CA SER A 204 -15.13 0.83 0.94
C SER A 204 -15.51 -0.02 2.14
N ARG A 205 -15.61 0.63 3.30
CA ARG A 205 -16.23 0.05 4.51
C ARG A 205 -17.72 -0.26 4.33
N SER A 206 -18.34 0.22 3.26
CA SER A 206 -19.78 0.21 3.04
C SER A 206 -20.27 -0.69 1.90
N THR A 207 -19.39 -1.23 1.05
CA THR A 207 -19.77 -2.19 0.02
C THR A 207 -19.41 -3.60 0.44
N PRO A 208 -20.36 -4.56 0.38
CA PRO A 208 -20.03 -5.97 0.56
C PRO A 208 -18.95 -6.32 -0.48
N ARG A 209 -17.80 -6.78 -0.01
CA ARG A 209 -16.76 -7.30 -0.90
C ARG A 209 -17.39 -8.48 -1.64
N GLY A 210 -17.57 -8.34 -2.94
CA GLY A 210 -17.83 -9.49 -3.79
C GLY A 210 -16.70 -10.52 -3.59
N PRO A 211 -16.94 -11.80 -3.86
CA PRO A 211 -15.89 -12.81 -3.76
C PRO A 211 -14.67 -12.34 -4.55
N PRO A 212 -13.45 -12.55 -4.05
CA PRO A 212 -12.24 -12.17 -4.75
C PRO A 212 -12.29 -12.76 -6.15
N ARG A 213 -12.11 -11.92 -7.16
CA ARG A 213 -12.16 -12.37 -8.56
C ARG A 213 -10.93 -13.22 -8.83
N LEU A 214 -11.14 -14.53 -8.92
CA LEU A 214 -10.10 -15.46 -9.31
C LEU A 214 -9.64 -15.12 -10.73
N ALA A 215 -8.33 -15.01 -10.92
CA ALA A 215 -7.76 -14.85 -12.25
C ALA A 215 -8.04 -16.08 -13.11
N THR A 216 -8.26 -15.88 -14.40
CA THR A 216 -8.28 -16.98 -15.37
C THR A 216 -6.85 -17.34 -15.80
N VAL A 217 -6.64 -18.54 -16.35
CA VAL A 217 -5.33 -18.96 -16.90
C VAL A 217 -4.86 -17.95 -17.97
N ALA A 218 -5.77 -17.56 -18.87
CA ALA A 218 -5.47 -16.58 -19.92
C ALA A 218 -5.06 -15.21 -19.35
N GLU A 219 -5.69 -14.79 -18.27
CA GLU A 219 -5.32 -13.53 -17.58
C GLU A 219 -3.92 -13.62 -16.95
N LEU A 220 -3.57 -14.74 -16.33
CA LEU A 220 -2.24 -14.95 -15.76
C LEU A 220 -1.16 -15.01 -16.85
N ASP A 221 -1.44 -15.66 -17.97
CA ASP A 221 -0.54 -15.66 -19.12
C ASP A 221 -0.34 -14.26 -19.69
N ALA A 222 -1.39 -13.47 -19.78
CA ALA A 222 -1.30 -12.08 -20.23
C ALA A 222 -0.49 -11.21 -19.25
N VAL A 223 -0.62 -11.42 -17.94
CA VAL A 223 0.22 -10.76 -16.91
C VAL A 223 1.69 -11.16 -17.09
N ARG A 224 1.98 -12.45 -17.25
CA ARG A 224 3.35 -12.94 -17.48
C ARG A 224 3.98 -12.32 -18.73
N VAL A 225 3.25 -12.28 -19.83
CA VAL A 225 3.70 -11.64 -21.08
C VAL A 225 3.95 -10.14 -20.87
N ALA A 226 3.04 -9.44 -20.20
CA ALA A 226 3.17 -8.01 -19.92
C ALA A 226 4.38 -7.70 -19.01
N LEU A 227 4.64 -8.49 -17.98
CA LEU A 227 5.82 -8.34 -17.12
C LEU A 227 7.12 -8.59 -17.89
N ASN A 228 7.18 -9.61 -18.75
CA ASN A 228 8.35 -9.87 -19.58
C ASN A 228 8.59 -8.76 -20.60
N LYS A 229 7.53 -8.21 -21.20
CA LYS A 229 7.61 -7.05 -22.10
C LYS A 229 8.13 -5.82 -21.36
N LEU A 230 7.60 -5.54 -20.16
CA LEU A 230 8.04 -4.44 -19.32
C LEU A 230 9.52 -4.60 -18.97
N ARG A 231 9.95 -5.78 -18.50
CA ARG A 231 11.35 -6.08 -18.18
C ARG A 231 12.28 -5.81 -19.37
N SER A 232 11.91 -6.27 -20.57
CA SER A 232 12.69 -6.05 -21.79
C SER A 232 12.73 -4.58 -22.19
N LEU A 233 11.62 -3.84 -22.02
CA LEU A 233 11.55 -2.40 -22.26
C LEU A 233 12.47 -1.64 -21.31
N LEU A 234 12.42 -1.93 -20.01
CA LEU A 234 13.22 -1.27 -18.99
C LEU A 234 14.71 -1.52 -19.20
N ARG A 235 15.12 -2.75 -19.55
CA ARG A 235 16.52 -3.05 -19.88
C ARG A 235 17.03 -2.26 -21.09
N ARG A 236 16.22 -2.05 -22.12
CA ARG A 236 16.58 -1.22 -23.30
C ARG A 236 16.62 0.28 -22.97
N ARG A 237 15.71 0.75 -22.12
CA ARG A 237 15.60 2.16 -21.73
C ARG A 237 16.63 2.55 -20.67
N ARG A 238 17.21 1.60 -19.97
CA ARG A 238 18.13 1.83 -18.86
C ARG A 238 19.35 2.65 -19.33
N PRO A 239 19.61 3.84 -18.76
CA PRO A 239 20.78 4.62 -19.13
C PRO A 239 22.07 3.91 -18.68
N GLU A 240 23.03 3.76 -19.57
CA GLU A 240 24.33 3.16 -19.21
C GLU A 240 25.24 4.15 -18.48
N ARG A 241 25.27 5.41 -18.93
CA ARG A 241 26.15 6.47 -18.42
C ARG A 241 25.42 7.82 -18.41
N GLY A 242 25.99 8.80 -17.71
CA GLY A 242 25.57 10.19 -17.77
C GLY A 242 24.67 10.65 -16.63
N PRO A 243 24.05 11.84 -16.76
CA PRO A 243 23.34 12.52 -15.67
C PRO A 243 22.00 11.87 -15.28
N ALA A 244 21.50 10.89 -16.03
CA ALA A 244 20.25 10.18 -15.75
C ALA A 244 20.41 9.06 -14.71
N ILE A 245 21.28 9.26 -13.71
CA ILE A 245 21.55 8.28 -12.65
C ILE A 245 20.29 7.92 -11.86
N ASP A 246 19.43 8.90 -11.57
CA ASP A 246 18.17 8.67 -10.85
C ASP A 246 17.21 7.73 -11.62
N GLU A 247 17.15 7.83 -12.96
CA GLU A 247 16.35 6.95 -13.79
C GLU A 247 16.93 5.54 -13.84
N ARG A 248 18.26 5.43 -13.96
CA ARG A 248 18.95 4.13 -13.90
C ARG A 248 18.67 3.42 -12.59
N ASP A 249 18.88 4.10 -11.46
CA ASP A 249 18.69 3.52 -10.14
C ASP A 249 17.23 3.09 -9.93
N ALA A 250 16.26 3.88 -10.40
CA ALA A 250 14.86 3.53 -10.34
C ALA A 250 14.52 2.29 -11.20
N ILE A 251 15.10 2.19 -12.40
CA ILE A 251 14.94 1.01 -13.26
C ILE A 251 15.59 -0.22 -12.63
N ASP A 252 16.76 -0.07 -12.02
CA ASP A 252 17.48 -1.16 -11.36
C ASP A 252 16.69 -1.73 -10.18
N VAL A 253 16.03 -0.89 -9.39
CA VAL A 253 15.11 -1.33 -8.33
C VAL A 253 14.00 -2.21 -8.93
N VAL A 254 13.34 -1.76 -10.00
CA VAL A 254 12.26 -2.54 -10.63
C VAL A 254 12.76 -3.86 -11.19
N LEU A 255 13.90 -3.86 -11.90
CA LEU A 255 14.48 -5.07 -12.49
C LEU A 255 14.89 -6.09 -11.42
N THR A 256 15.52 -5.64 -10.32
CA THR A 256 15.92 -6.48 -9.20
C THR A 256 14.70 -7.17 -8.54
N HIS A 257 13.63 -6.41 -8.30
CA HIS A 257 12.39 -6.98 -7.77
C HIS A 257 11.75 -7.99 -8.73
N LEU A 258 11.71 -7.68 -10.03
CA LEU A 258 11.17 -8.60 -11.05
C LEU A 258 12.01 -9.87 -11.21
N GLU A 259 13.32 -9.79 -11.04
CA GLU A 259 14.21 -10.97 -11.06
C GLU A 259 13.99 -11.86 -9.83
N LYS A 260 13.91 -11.25 -8.67
CA LYS A 260 13.73 -11.95 -7.40
C LYS A 260 12.36 -12.59 -7.25
N HIS A 261 11.29 -11.90 -7.61
CA HIS A 261 9.91 -12.30 -7.33
C HIS A 261 9.13 -12.77 -8.56
N GLY A 262 9.65 -12.54 -9.78
CA GLY A 262 8.95 -12.86 -11.03
C GLY A 262 8.39 -14.28 -11.13
N PRO A 263 9.13 -15.32 -10.76
CA PRO A 263 8.64 -16.70 -10.76
C PRO A 263 7.41 -16.91 -9.88
N SER A 264 7.38 -16.33 -8.68
CA SER A 264 6.27 -16.46 -7.74
C SER A 264 5.03 -15.67 -8.11
N LEU A 265 5.16 -14.66 -9.01
CA LEU A 265 4.03 -13.86 -9.49
C LEU A 265 3.22 -14.53 -10.61
N SER A 266 3.71 -15.59 -11.23
CA SER A 266 3.04 -16.27 -12.35
C SER A 266 2.55 -17.69 -12.05
N GLY A 267 2.72 -18.17 -10.82
CA GLY A 267 2.42 -19.53 -10.41
C GLY A 267 0.99 -19.81 -9.94
N HIS A 268 0.06 -18.86 -10.09
CA HIS A 268 -1.28 -18.93 -9.50
C HIS A 268 -2.24 -19.92 -10.20
N ALA A 269 -1.83 -20.53 -11.31
CA ALA A 269 -2.53 -21.64 -11.95
C ALA A 269 -1.82 -22.95 -11.59
N ILE A 270 -2.36 -23.68 -10.61
CA ILE A 270 -1.75 -24.92 -10.11
C ILE A 270 -2.39 -26.10 -10.80
N ARG A 271 -1.58 -26.95 -11.42
CA ARG A 271 -2.05 -28.20 -12.03
C ARG A 271 -2.25 -29.26 -10.95
N VAL A 272 -3.50 -29.58 -10.65
CA VAL A 272 -3.87 -30.59 -9.64
C VAL A 272 -3.89 -32.01 -10.24
N SER A 273 -4.19 -32.11 -11.55
CA SER A 273 -4.12 -33.36 -12.30
C SER A 273 -3.87 -33.11 -13.77
N ALA A 274 -3.72 -34.14 -14.59
CA ALA A 274 -3.50 -34.01 -16.04
C ALA A 274 -4.59 -33.18 -16.76
N ARG A 275 -5.81 -33.17 -16.21
CA ARG A 275 -6.98 -32.46 -16.81
C ARG A 275 -7.52 -31.32 -15.95
N ARG A 276 -6.99 -31.07 -14.75
CA ARG A 276 -7.56 -30.10 -13.82
C ARG A 276 -6.51 -29.06 -13.37
N VAL A 277 -6.79 -27.81 -13.67
CA VAL A 277 -6.05 -26.65 -13.16
C VAL A 277 -6.88 -25.98 -12.08
N ARG A 278 -6.28 -25.70 -10.93
CA ARG A 278 -6.87 -24.90 -9.85
C ARG A 278 -6.28 -23.50 -9.91
N MET A 279 -7.16 -22.52 -9.93
CA MET A 279 -6.77 -21.11 -9.84
C MET A 279 -6.64 -20.72 -8.38
N VAL A 280 -5.57 -20.02 -8.05
CA VAL A 280 -5.34 -19.38 -6.74
C VAL A 280 -5.43 -17.87 -6.92
N ASP A 281 -6.04 -17.18 -5.96
CA ASP A 281 -6.15 -15.72 -6.02
C ASP A 281 -4.75 -15.07 -6.04
N ARG A 282 -4.59 -14.05 -6.88
CA ARG A 282 -3.35 -13.29 -7.00
C ARG A 282 -3.10 -12.35 -5.82
N THR A 283 -4.11 -12.17 -4.99
CA THR A 283 -4.05 -11.31 -3.81
C THR A 283 -4.34 -12.12 -2.55
N ASN A 284 -3.72 -11.73 -1.46
CA ASN A 284 -3.87 -12.41 -0.18
C ASN A 284 -5.09 -11.93 0.63
N ASN A 285 -6.03 -11.25 -0.04
CA ASN A 285 -7.18 -10.60 0.63
C ASN A 285 -8.07 -11.57 1.40
N ALA A 286 -8.28 -12.77 0.86
CA ALA A 286 -9.08 -13.80 1.54
C ALA A 286 -8.41 -14.25 2.85
N LEU A 287 -7.10 -14.51 2.82
CA LEU A 287 -6.32 -14.89 3.99
C LEU A 287 -6.22 -13.74 5.01
N GLU A 288 -5.98 -12.51 4.54
CA GLU A 288 -5.97 -11.32 5.39
C GLU A 288 -7.33 -11.08 6.04
N GLY A 289 -8.42 -11.29 5.32
CA GLY A 289 -9.77 -11.23 5.87
C GLY A 289 -10.00 -12.22 7.01
N ARG A 290 -9.50 -13.44 6.87
CA ARG A 290 -9.55 -14.46 7.93
C ARG A 290 -8.71 -14.06 9.14
N PHE A 291 -7.48 -13.61 8.94
CA PHE A 291 -6.65 -13.10 10.03
C PHE A 291 -7.24 -11.86 10.70
N HIS A 292 -7.88 -10.98 9.93
CA HIS A 292 -8.57 -9.84 10.50
C HIS A 292 -9.75 -10.25 11.37
N ALA A 293 -10.55 -11.22 10.93
CA ALA A 293 -11.64 -11.79 11.72
C ALA A 293 -11.12 -12.43 13.02
N LEU A 294 -10.06 -13.24 12.94
CA LEU A 294 -9.40 -13.83 14.11
C LEU A 294 -8.90 -12.75 15.08
N LYS A 295 -8.21 -11.72 14.60
CA LYS A 295 -7.76 -10.61 15.43
C LYS A 295 -8.93 -9.86 16.08
N HIS A 296 -10.06 -9.73 15.43
CA HIS A 296 -11.25 -9.13 15.99
C HIS A 296 -11.85 -9.96 17.15
N VAL A 297 -11.92 -11.28 16.95
CA VAL A 297 -12.38 -12.20 18.01
C VAL A 297 -11.45 -12.12 19.21
N GLU A 298 -10.14 -12.21 19.01
CA GLU A 298 -9.15 -12.13 20.07
C GLU A 298 -9.14 -10.77 20.79
N ARG A 299 -9.32 -9.66 20.08
CA ARG A 299 -9.47 -8.34 20.72
C ARG A 299 -10.71 -8.24 21.59
N ARG A 300 -11.83 -8.81 21.15
CA ARG A 300 -13.06 -8.86 21.98
C ARG A 300 -12.87 -9.71 23.22
N ARG A 301 -12.16 -10.85 23.08
CA ARG A 301 -11.91 -11.77 24.18
C ARG A 301 -10.92 -11.21 25.20
N SER A 302 -9.81 -10.63 24.74
CA SER A 302 -8.68 -10.22 25.61
C SER A 302 -8.70 -8.72 25.99
N GLY A 303 -9.44 -7.88 25.26
CA GLY A 303 -9.43 -6.41 25.43
C GLY A 303 -8.13 -5.73 24.98
N ARG A 304 -7.15 -6.49 24.47
CA ARG A 304 -5.81 -6.00 24.14
C ARG A 304 -5.76 -5.39 22.76
N LYS A 305 -5.01 -4.29 22.61
CA LYS A 305 -4.72 -3.67 21.29
C LYS A 305 -3.65 -4.45 20.51
N ILE A 306 -2.63 -4.95 21.21
CA ILE A 306 -1.49 -5.69 20.66
C ILE A 306 -1.74 -7.18 20.92
N LEU A 307 -1.86 -7.96 19.85
CA LEU A 307 -2.24 -9.37 19.91
C LEU A 307 -1.09 -10.32 19.57
N THR A 308 0.15 -9.84 19.46
CA THR A 308 1.30 -10.66 19.04
C THR A 308 1.44 -11.91 19.91
N GLN A 309 1.45 -11.74 21.23
CA GLN A 309 1.54 -12.86 22.15
C GLN A 309 0.30 -13.76 22.14
N ASP A 310 -0.90 -13.18 22.04
CA ASP A 310 -2.14 -13.96 21.99
C ASP A 310 -2.18 -14.86 20.76
N ILE A 311 -1.69 -14.38 19.60
CA ILE A 311 -1.62 -15.16 18.36
C ILE A 311 -0.49 -16.18 18.40
N GLU A 312 0.68 -15.84 18.95
CA GLU A 312 1.81 -16.78 19.13
C GLU A 312 1.46 -17.96 20.06
N HIS A 313 0.58 -17.75 21.02
CA HIS A 313 0.12 -18.78 21.96
C HIS A 313 -1.24 -19.39 21.56
N LEU A 314 -1.75 -19.07 20.37
CA LEU A 314 -3.00 -19.63 19.89
C LEU A 314 -2.83 -21.16 19.72
N HIS A 315 -3.73 -21.91 20.35
CA HIS A 315 -3.69 -23.36 20.22
C HIS A 315 -3.86 -23.79 18.76
N PRO A 316 -3.06 -24.72 18.22
CA PRO A 316 -3.18 -25.16 16.81
C PRO A 316 -4.61 -25.57 16.40
N GLY A 317 -5.36 -26.19 17.31
CA GLY A 317 -6.76 -26.54 17.12
C GLY A 317 -7.70 -25.37 16.84
N ALA A 318 -7.35 -24.14 17.26
CA ALA A 318 -8.17 -22.97 16.99
C ALA A 318 -8.17 -22.61 15.49
N MET A 319 -7.05 -22.79 14.81
CA MET A 319 -6.95 -22.58 13.36
C MET A 319 -7.68 -23.69 12.61
N LEU A 320 -7.58 -24.94 13.05
CA LEU A 320 -8.34 -26.04 12.49
C LEU A 320 -9.84 -25.78 12.62
N ALA A 321 -10.33 -25.42 13.83
CA ALA A 321 -11.74 -25.13 14.07
C ALA A 321 -12.24 -23.97 13.17
N THR A 322 -11.43 -22.94 12.93
CA THR A 322 -11.77 -21.86 12.02
C THR A 322 -11.87 -22.35 10.57
N ASN A 323 -10.95 -23.19 10.14
CA ASN A 323 -10.92 -23.73 8.78
C ASN A 323 -12.04 -24.75 8.51
N LEU A 324 -12.50 -25.45 9.52
CA LEU A 324 -13.64 -26.38 9.40
C LEU A 324 -14.98 -25.70 9.08
N ASN A 325 -15.06 -24.37 9.22
CA ASN A 325 -16.21 -23.59 8.73
C ASN A 325 -16.21 -23.39 7.20
N ASP A 326 -15.12 -23.74 6.50
CA ASP A 326 -15.02 -23.67 5.05
C ASP A 326 -15.32 -25.04 4.42
N PRO A 327 -16.46 -25.20 3.71
CA PRO A 327 -16.83 -26.49 3.10
C PRO A 327 -15.79 -27.01 2.10
N ALA A 328 -15.07 -26.13 1.40
CA ALA A 328 -14.03 -26.53 0.45
C ALA A 328 -12.80 -27.07 1.19
N TYR A 329 -12.45 -26.51 2.32
CA TYR A 329 -11.38 -27.03 3.18
C TYR A 329 -11.76 -28.42 3.74
N VAL A 330 -12.99 -28.57 4.25
CA VAL A 330 -13.49 -29.86 4.78
C VAL A 330 -13.50 -30.94 3.70
N ALA A 331 -13.93 -30.59 2.48
CA ALA A 331 -13.94 -31.53 1.35
C ALA A 331 -12.53 -32.02 0.99
N ILE A 332 -11.51 -31.17 1.12
CA ILE A 332 -10.12 -31.55 0.88
C ILE A 332 -9.55 -32.39 2.05
N LEU A 333 -9.84 -31.95 3.28
CA LEU A 333 -9.27 -32.53 4.49
C LEU A 333 -9.78 -33.98 4.72
N CYS A 334 -11.08 -34.19 4.70
CA CYS A 334 -11.72 -35.44 5.08
C CYS A 334 -13.02 -35.77 4.30
N GLY A 335 -13.35 -35.00 3.28
CA GLY A 335 -14.55 -35.17 2.47
C GLY A 335 -15.83 -34.56 3.09
N SER A 336 -16.07 -34.78 4.39
CA SER A 336 -17.18 -34.16 5.13
C SER A 336 -16.86 -34.07 6.63
N LEU A 337 -17.54 -33.16 7.36
CA LEU A 337 -17.36 -33.07 8.82
C LEU A 337 -17.70 -34.36 9.56
N ALA A 338 -18.66 -35.15 9.06
CA ALA A 338 -19.03 -36.47 9.65
C ALA A 338 -17.87 -37.49 9.60
N ARG A 339 -16.94 -37.35 8.64
CA ARG A 339 -15.75 -38.21 8.51
C ARG A 339 -14.54 -37.73 9.31
N LEU A 340 -14.63 -36.57 9.93
CA LEU A 340 -13.51 -35.99 10.69
C LEU A 340 -12.99 -36.93 11.80
N PRO A 341 -13.84 -37.59 12.63
CA PRO A 341 -13.37 -38.55 13.64
C PRO A 341 -12.62 -39.73 13.03
N VAL A 342 -13.07 -40.24 11.88
CA VAL A 342 -12.41 -41.32 11.17
C VAL A 342 -11.02 -40.90 10.66
N ALA A 343 -10.93 -39.68 10.09
CA ALA A 343 -9.67 -39.14 9.63
C ALA A 343 -8.64 -38.93 10.77
N PHE A 344 -9.09 -38.53 11.95
CA PHE A 344 -8.22 -38.49 13.13
C PHE A 344 -7.79 -39.89 13.59
N ALA A 345 -8.69 -40.84 13.64
CA ALA A 345 -8.35 -42.24 13.98
C ALA A 345 -7.33 -42.86 13.00
N GLU A 346 -7.44 -42.51 11.70
CA GLU A 346 -6.46 -42.91 10.70
C GLU A 346 -5.07 -42.30 10.93
N LEU A 347 -4.99 -41.05 11.37
CA LEU A 347 -3.74 -40.37 11.72
C LEU A 347 -3.11 -40.98 12.97
N ASP A 348 -3.92 -41.28 13.99
CA ASP A 348 -3.45 -41.96 15.22
C ASP A 348 -2.91 -43.36 14.92
N ALA A 349 -3.62 -44.12 14.07
CA ALA A 349 -3.18 -45.42 13.63
C ALA A 349 -1.86 -45.44 12.84
N ARG A 350 -1.53 -44.31 12.17
CA ARG A 350 -0.23 -44.14 11.50
C ARG A 350 0.89 -43.69 12.44
N GLY A 351 0.62 -43.54 13.73
CA GLY A 351 1.59 -43.02 14.70
C GLY A 351 1.95 -41.55 14.50
N LEU A 352 1.14 -40.84 13.70
CA LEU A 352 1.25 -39.40 13.50
C LEU A 352 0.49 -38.66 14.61
N GLY A 353 0.55 -39.16 15.85
CA GLY A 353 0.08 -38.44 17.04
C GLY A 353 0.72 -37.06 17.12
N PRO A 354 0.31 -36.23 18.12
CA PRO A 354 0.73 -34.84 18.17
C PRO A 354 2.25 -34.76 18.02
N ALA A 355 2.66 -34.26 16.86
CA ALA A 355 4.08 -34.08 16.56
C ALA A 355 4.67 -33.29 17.70
N HIS A 356 5.54 -33.91 18.50
CA HIS A 356 6.48 -33.15 19.29
C HIS A 356 7.24 -32.32 18.26
N TYR A 357 6.88 -31.04 18.16
CA TYR A 357 7.70 -30.12 17.42
C TYR A 357 9.10 -30.26 18.01
N PRO A 358 10.08 -30.76 17.25
CA PRO A 358 11.42 -30.84 17.76
C PRO A 358 11.81 -29.42 18.19
N ALA A 359 12.14 -29.26 19.45
CA ALA A 359 12.58 -27.97 20.00
C ALA A 359 13.86 -27.45 19.32
N GLU A 360 14.39 -28.20 18.37
CA GLU A 360 15.61 -27.90 17.61
C GLU A 360 15.38 -28.07 16.11
N PRO A 361 15.84 -27.10 15.30
CA PRO A 361 15.88 -27.29 13.85
C PRO A 361 16.73 -28.51 13.53
N ASN A 362 16.21 -29.42 12.72
CA ASN A 362 16.93 -30.61 12.28
C ASN A 362 18.33 -30.22 11.75
N PRO A 363 19.41 -30.67 12.38
CA PRO A 363 20.76 -30.30 11.98
C PRO A 363 21.11 -30.68 10.53
N ILE A 364 20.40 -31.66 9.97
CA ILE A 364 20.55 -32.10 8.57
C ILE A 364 20.00 -31.02 7.61
N ALA A 365 18.87 -30.37 7.97
CA ALA A 365 18.27 -29.33 7.16
C ALA A 365 19.14 -28.06 7.09
N THR A 366 19.91 -27.77 8.15
CA THR A 366 20.82 -26.62 8.18
C THR A 366 22.15 -26.86 7.49
N ALA A 367 22.56 -28.13 7.32
CA ALA A 367 23.84 -28.48 6.73
C ALA A 367 23.95 -28.09 5.23
N SER A 368 22.83 -28.05 4.51
CA SER A 368 22.77 -27.71 3.09
C SER A 368 22.56 -26.22 2.78
N LEU A 369 22.39 -25.36 3.80
CA LEU A 369 22.16 -23.94 3.61
C LEU A 369 23.45 -23.16 3.30
N PRO A 370 23.41 -22.09 2.50
CA PRO A 370 24.48 -21.12 2.36
C PRO A 370 24.93 -20.55 3.71
N ALA A 371 26.19 -20.15 3.84
CA ALA A 371 26.75 -19.67 5.13
C ALA A 371 25.99 -18.49 5.75
N ALA A 372 25.48 -17.57 4.90
CA ALA A 372 24.66 -16.44 5.33
C ALA A 372 23.33 -16.90 5.95
N ASP A 373 22.68 -17.89 5.33
CA ASP A 373 21.39 -18.42 5.79
C ASP A 373 21.56 -19.28 7.06
N LYS A 374 22.67 -20.02 7.19
CA LYS A 374 23.05 -20.71 8.43
C LYS A 374 23.15 -19.77 9.62
N LYS A 375 23.72 -18.58 9.42
CA LYS A 375 23.81 -17.56 10.46
C LYS A 375 22.44 -17.08 10.88
N ILE A 376 21.55 -16.81 9.90
CA ILE A 376 20.19 -16.34 10.14
C ILE A 376 19.40 -17.38 10.96
N VAL A 377 19.46 -18.66 10.56
CA VAL A 377 18.78 -19.76 11.27
C VAL A 377 19.33 -19.94 12.69
N ARG A 378 20.65 -19.82 12.88
CA ARG A 378 21.27 -19.86 14.22
C ARG A 378 20.82 -18.68 15.10
N ASP A 379 20.80 -17.48 14.57
CA ASP A 379 20.39 -16.29 15.32
C ASP A 379 18.92 -16.37 15.72
N GLU A 380 18.04 -16.90 14.86
CA GLU A 380 16.63 -17.12 15.18
C GLU A 380 16.42 -18.24 16.21
N ALA A 381 17.13 -19.36 16.07
CA ALA A 381 17.13 -20.44 17.05
C ALA A 381 17.65 -19.96 18.43
N LEU A 382 18.69 -19.14 18.45
CA LEU A 382 19.21 -18.52 19.68
C LEU A 382 18.17 -17.59 20.30
N ARG A 383 17.49 -16.77 19.50
CA ARG A 383 16.43 -15.86 19.93
C ARG A 383 15.24 -16.63 20.52
N LEU A 384 14.83 -17.72 19.91
CA LEU A 384 13.77 -18.62 20.41
C LEU A 384 14.17 -19.26 21.75
N ARG A 385 15.43 -19.74 21.90
CA ARG A 385 15.96 -20.28 23.14
C ARG A 385 16.03 -19.24 24.28
N VAL A 386 16.47 -18.02 23.96
CA VAL A 386 16.49 -16.91 24.94
C VAL A 386 15.08 -16.57 25.41
N ASN A 387 14.12 -16.50 24.48
CA ASN A 387 12.72 -16.24 24.81
C ASN A 387 12.09 -17.38 25.62
N ALA A 388 12.39 -18.64 25.31
CA ALA A 388 11.94 -19.81 26.07
C ALA A 388 12.53 -19.82 27.49
N ALA A 389 13.84 -19.52 27.63
CA ALA A 389 14.49 -19.43 28.94
C ALA A 389 13.97 -18.25 29.77
N ALA A 390 13.66 -17.12 29.17
CA ALA A 390 13.03 -15.99 29.85
C ALA A 390 11.63 -16.33 30.38
N ARG A 391 10.86 -17.12 29.62
CA ARG A 391 9.52 -17.58 30.01
C ARG A 391 9.54 -18.58 31.16
N SER A 392 10.54 -19.48 31.20
CA SER A 392 10.70 -20.46 32.25
C SER A 392 11.12 -19.84 33.61
N ARG A 393 11.71 -18.63 33.57
CA ARG A 393 12.15 -17.88 34.74
C ARG A 393 11.11 -16.86 35.24
N ALA A 394 10.02 -16.65 34.56
CA ALA A 394 8.94 -15.81 35.04
C ALA A 394 8.30 -16.47 36.27
N PRO A 395 8.20 -15.79 37.43
CA PRO A 395 7.57 -16.37 38.60
C PRO A 395 6.13 -16.71 38.26
N ARG A 396 5.71 -17.95 38.55
CA ARG A 396 4.30 -18.33 38.51
C ARG A 396 3.62 -17.46 39.57
N MET A 397 2.87 -16.46 39.11
CA MET A 397 1.92 -15.78 40.01
C MET A 397 0.87 -16.84 40.40
N THR A 398 1.02 -17.38 41.61
CA THR A 398 -0.05 -18.10 42.28
C THR A 398 -1.15 -17.10 42.58
N ALA A 399 -2.33 -17.35 42.01
CA ALA A 399 -3.56 -16.65 42.35
C ALA A 399 -3.97 -16.93 43.78
#